data_8f3d89aa4743648dc13e48ed1c18501d
#
_entry.id   8f3d89aa4743648dc13e48ed1c18501d
#
_cell.length_a   1.000
_cell.length_b   1.000
_cell.length_c   1.000
_cell.angle_alpha   90.00
_cell.angle_beta   90.00
_cell.angle_gamma   90.00
#
_symmetry.space_group_name_H-M   'P 1'
#
loop_
_entity.id
_entity.type
_entity.pdbx_description
1 polymer ?
#
loop_
_entity_poly.entity_id
_entity_poly.type
_entity_poly.pdbx_seq_one_letter_code
_entity_poly.pdbx_strand_id
1 'polypeptide(L)'
;MKRKVALTLVSIALAGVASALQSITPSVPDAQWTKDWWLPRFDARRALAATGGCEVAFLGDSITHNWEGPGKDVWAAHFAEGPYKAVNFGFSGDRTEHLLWRLDHGQMDGMSPKAIVLMIGTNNTGHRKAHEESPTDTALGVQAVLGRLGKLFPEAKVILHPVFPRGAVTNDELRVRNDLVNSAIRQLADGKRILWCDFNARLLTADGTLEKTMAPDLLHPGAQGYAIWAEELKPYLDFALGRTEKAPKPAKRSAPTALAKDGPKPVIPAIKTYWFANKDPKVQARIRDKRVEETANADRYYDAIWIGDSITHFWEHKGKCEVFKEKFGQYRILNLGFGGDRTENLLWNVKYGGFLDGVQTRLITLMIGTNNTWSDSAEDIASGIAACLKAIREKQPQAKILLFTVLPREVAHKRGDRDFRRTAKNVDEIMPKQTKINELIRPLADGKDVILVDLCPKFTDAEGLPDVTLLGDGTHPNEDGYRVWADEVLPLYRKILGR
;
A
#
# COMPACT_ATOMS: atom_id res chain seq x y z
N MET A 1 -39.78 -21.40 -54.52
CA MET A 1 -39.10 -20.29 -53.81
C MET A 1 -38.89 -20.69 -52.38
N LYS A 2 -37.70 -21.12 -52.00
CA LYS A 2 -37.32 -21.47 -50.63
C LYS A 2 -36.41 -20.36 -50.10
N ARG A 3 -36.91 -19.55 -49.14
CA ARG A 3 -36.08 -18.55 -48.43
C ARG A 3 -35.22 -19.26 -47.41
N LYS A 4 -33.89 -19.16 -47.55
CA LYS A 4 -32.91 -19.50 -46.53
C LYS A 4 -32.83 -18.34 -45.56
N VAL A 5 -33.17 -18.60 -44.31
CA VAL A 5 -32.90 -17.68 -43.18
C VAL A 5 -31.49 -17.98 -42.70
N ALA A 6 -30.59 -17.02 -42.87
CA ALA A 6 -29.26 -17.09 -42.33
C ALA A 6 -29.31 -16.62 -40.86
N LEU A 7 -29.07 -17.52 -39.92
CA LEU A 7 -28.81 -17.16 -38.51
C LEU A 7 -27.34 -16.64 -38.41
N THR A 8 -27.23 -15.36 -38.20
CA THR A 8 -25.94 -14.75 -37.82
C THR A 8 -25.75 -14.96 -36.34
N LEU A 9 -24.88 -15.87 -35.98
CA LEU A 9 -24.37 -16.02 -34.62
C LEU A 9 -23.48 -14.80 -34.28
N VAL A 10 -24.01 -13.88 -33.48
CA VAL A 10 -23.22 -12.82 -32.86
C VAL A 10 -22.48 -13.45 -31.69
N SER A 11 -21.20 -13.77 -31.91
CA SER A 11 -20.28 -14.13 -30.84
C SER A 11 -19.99 -12.89 -30.00
N ILE A 12 -20.69 -12.74 -28.88
CA ILE A 12 -20.31 -11.78 -27.84
C ILE A 12 -19.05 -12.33 -27.20
N ALA A 13 -17.90 -11.82 -27.61
CA ALA A 13 -16.67 -11.95 -26.86
C ALA A 13 -16.87 -11.22 -25.52
N LEU A 14 -17.15 -11.96 -24.47
CA LEU A 14 -16.93 -11.49 -23.10
C LEU A 14 -15.43 -11.27 -22.94
N ALA A 15 -14.96 -10.07 -23.28
CA ALA A 15 -13.68 -9.58 -22.80
C ALA A 15 -13.81 -9.56 -21.27
N GLY A 16 -13.11 -10.48 -20.60
CA GLY A 16 -12.99 -10.48 -19.16
C GLY A 16 -12.47 -9.09 -18.74
N VAL A 17 -13.34 -8.28 -18.15
CA VAL A 17 -12.93 -7.03 -17.54
C VAL A 17 -12.03 -7.43 -16.38
N ALA A 18 -10.71 -7.22 -16.55
CA ALA A 18 -9.78 -7.33 -15.43
C ALA A 18 -10.38 -6.53 -14.26
N SER A 19 -10.54 -7.18 -13.11
CA SER A 19 -11.10 -6.53 -11.93
C SER A 19 -10.15 -5.40 -11.54
N ALA A 20 -10.49 -4.18 -11.92
CA ALA A 20 -9.71 -3.00 -11.54
C ALA A 20 -9.83 -2.78 -10.03
N LEU A 21 -8.75 -2.33 -9.40
CA LEU A 21 -8.75 -1.99 -7.99
C LEU A 21 -9.76 -0.86 -7.75
N GLN A 22 -10.78 -1.10 -6.94
CA GLN A 22 -11.93 -0.19 -6.81
C GLN A 22 -11.51 1.21 -6.38
N SER A 23 -10.67 1.33 -5.35
CA SER A 23 -10.23 2.61 -4.78
C SER A 23 -9.56 3.59 -5.76
N ILE A 24 -9.03 3.07 -6.89
CA ILE A 24 -8.37 3.88 -7.94
C ILE A 24 -9.17 3.95 -9.25
N THR A 25 -10.33 3.30 -9.30
CA THR A 25 -11.18 3.24 -10.51
C THR A 25 -12.32 4.23 -10.36
N PRO A 26 -12.31 5.38 -11.06
CA PRO A 26 -13.35 6.39 -10.92
C PRO A 26 -14.75 5.82 -11.15
N SER A 27 -15.64 6.03 -10.19
CA SER A 27 -17.03 5.57 -10.27
C SER A 27 -17.97 6.49 -9.47
N VAL A 28 -19.26 6.45 -9.80
CA VAL A 28 -20.32 7.07 -8.97
C VAL A 28 -20.70 6.14 -7.83
N PRO A 29 -21.24 6.66 -6.71
CA PRO A 29 -21.75 5.80 -5.65
C PRO A 29 -22.90 4.93 -6.13
N ASP A 30 -22.89 3.65 -5.77
CA ASP A 30 -23.92 2.67 -6.09
C ASP A 30 -25.01 2.54 -5.02
N ALA A 31 -24.78 3.14 -3.85
CA ALA A 31 -25.66 3.03 -2.70
C ALA A 31 -27.02 3.72 -2.97
N GLN A 32 -28.12 3.02 -2.71
CA GLN A 32 -29.49 3.50 -2.97
C GLN A 32 -29.77 4.88 -2.34
N TRP A 33 -29.27 5.13 -1.12
CA TRP A 33 -29.48 6.40 -0.41
C TRP A 33 -28.74 7.61 -1.02
N THR A 34 -27.82 7.40 -1.97
CA THR A 34 -27.08 8.47 -2.66
C THR A 34 -27.78 8.96 -3.93
N LYS A 35 -28.70 8.17 -4.50
CA LYS A 35 -29.28 8.38 -5.84
C LYS A 35 -29.93 9.74 -6.03
N ASP A 36 -30.65 10.23 -5.03
CA ASP A 36 -31.49 11.42 -5.18
C ASP A 36 -30.76 12.73 -4.87
N TRP A 37 -29.56 12.68 -4.25
CA TRP A 37 -28.90 13.90 -3.81
C TRP A 37 -27.46 14.06 -4.31
N TRP A 38 -26.76 12.96 -4.62
CA TRP A 38 -25.32 13.01 -4.89
C TRP A 38 -25.01 13.74 -6.22
N LEU A 39 -25.64 13.35 -7.32
CA LEU A 39 -25.49 14.04 -8.61
C LEU A 39 -26.04 15.48 -8.59
N PRO A 40 -27.22 15.78 -8.05
CA PRO A 40 -27.64 17.16 -7.84
C PRO A 40 -26.65 18.02 -7.06
N ARG A 41 -26.05 17.47 -5.99
CA ARG A 41 -24.99 18.17 -5.26
C ARG A 41 -23.74 18.36 -6.12
N PHE A 42 -23.33 17.36 -6.89
CA PHE A 42 -22.21 17.47 -7.81
C PHE A 42 -22.41 18.63 -8.79
N ASP A 43 -23.56 18.69 -9.45
CA ASP A 43 -23.88 19.77 -10.40
C ASP A 43 -23.91 21.15 -9.73
N ALA A 44 -24.52 21.27 -8.54
CA ALA A 44 -24.53 22.51 -7.78
C ALA A 44 -23.10 22.97 -7.38
N ARG A 45 -22.25 22.05 -6.96
CA ARG A 45 -20.85 22.37 -6.60
C ARG A 45 -19.99 22.71 -7.82
N ARG A 46 -20.22 22.04 -8.96
CA ARG A 46 -19.57 22.37 -10.23
C ARG A 46 -19.98 23.76 -10.72
N ALA A 47 -21.24 24.09 -10.64
CA ALA A 47 -21.74 25.43 -10.98
C ALA A 47 -21.12 26.52 -10.09
N LEU A 48 -20.98 26.24 -8.78
CA LEU A 48 -20.28 27.13 -7.85
C LEU A 48 -18.80 27.28 -8.18
N ALA A 49 -18.10 26.20 -8.51
CA ALA A 49 -16.69 26.23 -8.93
C ALA A 49 -16.48 27.12 -10.16
N ALA A 50 -17.40 27.05 -11.13
CA ALA A 50 -17.35 27.82 -12.37
C ALA A 50 -17.46 29.33 -12.15
N THR A 51 -17.97 29.81 -11.00
CA THR A 51 -18.01 31.25 -10.67
C THR A 51 -16.62 31.80 -10.32
N GLY A 52 -15.64 30.94 -10.02
CA GLY A 52 -14.28 31.32 -9.63
C GLY A 52 -14.19 32.01 -8.26
N GLY A 53 -13.09 32.65 -7.99
CA GLY A 53 -12.90 33.51 -6.81
C GLY A 53 -12.59 32.81 -5.50
N CYS A 54 -12.53 31.47 -5.44
CA CYS A 54 -12.15 30.71 -4.26
C CYS A 54 -10.66 30.37 -4.25
N GLU A 55 -10.01 30.68 -3.13
CA GLU A 55 -8.59 30.36 -2.95
C GLU A 55 -8.39 29.02 -2.24
N VAL A 56 -9.40 28.50 -1.53
CA VAL A 56 -9.34 27.27 -0.73
C VAL A 56 -10.48 26.32 -1.12
N ALA A 57 -10.15 25.05 -1.37
CA ALA A 57 -11.11 23.99 -1.63
C ALA A 57 -11.00 22.90 -0.56
N PHE A 58 -12.14 22.48 0.02
CA PHE A 58 -12.20 21.35 0.93
C PHE A 58 -12.77 20.13 0.20
N LEU A 59 -11.99 19.08 0.08
CA LEU A 59 -12.34 17.82 -0.57
C LEU A 59 -12.40 16.68 0.45
N GLY A 60 -13.45 15.87 0.38
CA GLY A 60 -13.60 14.74 1.27
C GLY A 60 -14.99 14.11 1.24
N ASP A 61 -15.25 13.34 2.27
CA ASP A 61 -16.47 12.58 2.51
C ASP A 61 -17.50 13.33 3.41
N SER A 62 -18.30 12.56 4.19
CA SER A 62 -19.28 13.12 5.12
C SER A 62 -18.67 14.04 6.18
N ILE A 63 -17.47 13.74 6.65
CA ILE A 63 -16.80 14.56 7.66
C ILE A 63 -16.50 15.95 7.07
N THR A 64 -16.10 16.03 5.80
CA THR A 64 -15.97 17.32 5.09
C THR A 64 -17.32 17.93 4.74
N HIS A 65 -18.31 17.13 4.31
CA HIS A 65 -19.66 17.63 4.04
C HIS A 65 -20.28 18.32 5.25
N ASN A 66 -20.07 17.76 6.44
CA ASN A 66 -20.67 18.25 7.71
C ASN A 66 -20.12 19.59 8.22
N TRP A 67 -19.21 20.25 7.52
CA TRP A 67 -18.99 21.66 7.66
C TRP A 67 -20.27 22.50 7.39
N GLU A 68 -21.26 21.91 6.69
CA GLU A 68 -22.58 22.51 6.46
C GLU A 68 -23.62 22.11 7.53
N GLY A 69 -23.25 21.24 8.46
CA GLY A 69 -24.07 20.78 9.58
C GLY A 69 -23.46 21.17 10.93
N PRO A 70 -22.90 20.22 11.72
CA PRO A 70 -22.28 20.50 13.00
C PRO A 70 -21.16 21.55 12.96
N GLY A 71 -20.47 21.68 11.82
CA GLY A 71 -19.41 22.67 11.61
C GLY A 71 -19.85 24.03 11.11
N LYS A 72 -21.15 24.27 10.85
CA LYS A 72 -21.66 25.44 10.11
C LYS A 72 -21.26 26.79 10.66
N ASP A 73 -21.31 26.94 11.98
CA ASP A 73 -21.01 28.22 12.63
C ASP A 73 -19.51 28.53 12.58
N VAL A 74 -18.67 27.49 12.76
CA VAL A 74 -17.22 27.58 12.59
C VAL A 74 -16.85 27.84 11.13
N TRP A 75 -17.57 27.21 10.17
CA TRP A 75 -17.40 27.47 8.74
C TRP A 75 -17.68 28.92 8.39
N ALA A 76 -18.81 29.46 8.85
CA ALA A 76 -19.18 30.85 8.60
C ALA A 76 -18.09 31.79 9.13
N ALA A 77 -17.63 31.60 10.37
CA ALA A 77 -16.64 32.46 11.00
C ALA A 77 -15.25 32.43 10.34
N HIS A 78 -14.84 31.30 9.79
CA HIS A 78 -13.45 31.12 9.30
C HIS A 78 -13.33 31.03 7.79
N PHE A 79 -14.28 30.40 7.09
CA PHE A 79 -14.13 29.95 5.70
C PHE A 79 -15.11 30.61 4.72
N ALA A 80 -16.33 30.91 5.10
CA ALA A 80 -17.30 31.56 4.21
C ALA A 80 -17.11 33.08 4.18
N GLU A 81 -17.27 33.74 5.34
CA GLU A 81 -17.18 35.18 5.49
C GLU A 81 -15.84 35.63 6.08
N GLY A 82 -15.04 34.67 6.51
CA GLY A 82 -13.73 34.86 7.14
C GLY A 82 -12.59 35.09 6.17
N PRO A 83 -11.35 35.01 6.65
CA PRO A 83 -10.16 35.35 5.87
C PRO A 83 -9.84 34.32 4.75
N TYR A 84 -10.46 33.15 4.75
CA TYR A 84 -10.20 32.08 3.80
C TYR A 84 -11.42 31.86 2.91
N LYS A 85 -11.44 32.42 1.74
CA LYS A 85 -12.54 32.23 0.77
C LYS A 85 -12.57 30.78 0.28
N ALA A 86 -13.32 29.93 0.97
CA ALA A 86 -13.32 28.48 0.76
C ALA A 86 -14.64 27.94 0.18
N VAL A 87 -14.53 26.86 -0.57
CA VAL A 87 -15.70 26.06 -1.03
C VAL A 87 -15.62 24.67 -0.44
N ASN A 88 -16.77 24.18 0.04
CA ASN A 88 -16.92 22.83 0.57
C ASN A 88 -17.35 21.87 -0.54
N PHE A 89 -16.44 20.95 -0.94
CA PHE A 89 -16.67 19.85 -1.85
C PHE A 89 -16.71 18.50 -1.11
N GLY A 90 -17.15 18.47 0.13
CA GLY A 90 -17.43 17.23 0.86
C GLY A 90 -18.72 16.57 0.38
N PHE A 91 -18.70 15.25 0.28
CA PHE A 91 -19.84 14.43 -0.12
C PHE A 91 -20.00 13.23 0.81
N SER A 92 -21.13 13.16 1.51
CA SER A 92 -21.40 12.07 2.45
C SER A 92 -21.33 10.70 1.79
N GLY A 93 -20.59 9.77 2.42
CA GLY A 93 -20.40 8.42 1.90
C GLY A 93 -19.36 8.28 0.79
N ASP A 94 -18.74 9.39 0.36
CA ASP A 94 -17.71 9.31 -0.66
C ASP A 94 -16.52 8.44 -0.23
N ARG A 95 -16.03 7.71 -1.21
CA ARG A 95 -14.82 6.93 -1.21
C ARG A 95 -13.82 7.59 -2.17
N THR A 96 -12.61 7.10 -2.22
CA THR A 96 -11.56 7.67 -3.09
C THR A 96 -11.95 7.63 -4.57
N GLU A 97 -12.56 6.55 -5.04
CA GLU A 97 -13.05 6.39 -6.41
C GLU A 97 -14.17 7.38 -6.78
N HIS A 98 -15.04 7.73 -5.84
CA HIS A 98 -16.10 8.73 -6.07
C HIS A 98 -15.49 10.12 -6.21
N LEU A 99 -14.53 10.47 -5.36
CA LEU A 99 -13.80 11.73 -5.47
C LEU A 99 -13.00 11.80 -6.78
N LEU A 100 -12.35 10.70 -7.21
CA LEU A 100 -11.67 10.63 -8.51
C LEU A 100 -12.65 10.89 -9.64
N TRP A 101 -13.82 10.25 -9.61
CA TRP A 101 -14.86 10.46 -10.63
C TRP A 101 -15.28 11.93 -10.71
N ARG A 102 -15.53 12.59 -9.56
CA ARG A 102 -15.92 14.00 -9.51
C ARG A 102 -14.83 14.91 -10.10
N LEU A 103 -13.56 14.65 -9.79
CA LEU A 103 -12.44 15.40 -10.35
C LEU A 103 -12.32 15.19 -11.87
N ASP A 104 -12.59 13.97 -12.36
CA ASP A 104 -12.54 13.63 -13.79
C ASP A 104 -13.70 14.25 -14.58
N HIS A 105 -14.81 14.59 -13.91
CA HIS A 105 -15.99 15.17 -14.51
C HIS A 105 -16.12 16.69 -14.25
N GLY A 106 -15.01 17.35 -13.95
CA GLY A 106 -14.92 18.80 -13.92
C GLY A 106 -15.52 19.45 -12.69
N GLN A 107 -15.59 18.77 -11.54
CA GLN A 107 -16.15 19.36 -10.33
C GLN A 107 -15.50 20.69 -9.94
N MET A 108 -14.22 20.87 -10.25
CA MET A 108 -13.45 22.06 -9.89
C MET A 108 -13.07 22.91 -11.11
N ASP A 109 -13.72 22.70 -12.25
CA ASP A 109 -13.44 23.48 -13.45
C ASP A 109 -13.79 24.97 -13.22
N GLY A 110 -12.89 25.85 -13.66
CA GLY A 110 -13.00 27.29 -13.41
C GLY A 110 -12.35 27.78 -12.12
N MET A 111 -11.88 26.89 -11.23
CA MET A 111 -11.15 27.25 -10.02
C MET A 111 -9.62 27.34 -10.25
N SER A 112 -8.98 28.16 -9.43
CA SER A 112 -7.51 28.22 -9.32
C SER A 112 -7.15 28.25 -7.83
N PRO A 113 -7.40 27.16 -7.08
CA PRO A 113 -7.17 27.14 -5.65
C PRO A 113 -5.66 27.22 -5.36
N LYS A 114 -5.29 28.03 -4.35
CA LYS A 114 -3.94 28.04 -3.79
C LYS A 114 -3.74 26.93 -2.75
N ALA A 115 -4.84 26.58 -2.06
CA ALA A 115 -4.85 25.52 -1.05
C ALA A 115 -6.01 24.54 -1.26
N ILE A 116 -5.70 23.25 -1.12
CA ILE A 116 -6.68 22.16 -1.16
C ILE A 116 -6.56 21.38 0.15
N VAL A 117 -7.64 21.34 0.92
CA VAL A 117 -7.75 20.55 2.16
C VAL A 117 -8.33 19.19 1.79
N LEU A 118 -7.61 18.12 2.03
CA LEU A 118 -8.02 16.77 1.66
C LEU A 118 -8.10 15.85 2.88
N MET A 119 -9.29 15.28 3.12
CA MET A 119 -9.53 14.21 4.08
C MET A 119 -10.52 13.21 3.50
N ILE A 120 -10.07 11.99 3.19
CA ILE A 120 -10.86 10.92 2.53
C ILE A 120 -10.30 9.55 2.90
N GLY A 121 -11.15 8.52 2.95
CA GLY A 121 -10.73 7.13 3.08
C GLY A 121 -11.48 6.32 4.14
N THR A 122 -12.19 6.94 5.09
CA THR A 122 -12.90 6.21 6.14
C THR A 122 -13.99 5.29 5.60
N ASN A 123 -14.59 5.63 4.44
CA ASN A 123 -15.60 4.79 3.79
C ASN A 123 -14.99 3.66 2.96
N ASN A 124 -13.72 3.77 2.55
CA ASN A 124 -13.00 2.66 1.92
C ASN A 124 -12.61 1.59 2.93
N THR A 125 -12.16 1.98 4.12
CA THR A 125 -11.69 1.04 5.15
C THR A 125 -12.81 0.21 5.77
N GLY A 126 -14.06 0.59 5.61
CA GLY A 126 -15.21 -0.18 6.06
C GLY A 126 -16.25 0.68 6.76
N HIS A 127 -17.24 1.08 6.05
CA HIS A 127 -18.53 1.51 6.58
C HIS A 127 -19.57 0.42 6.34
N ARG A 128 -19.33 -0.40 5.33
CA ARG A 128 -20.18 -1.54 4.92
C ARG A 128 -19.27 -2.69 4.54
N LYS A 129 -19.52 -3.88 5.08
CA LYS A 129 -18.72 -5.10 4.81
C LYS A 129 -18.51 -5.41 3.32
N ALA A 130 -19.50 -5.09 2.48
CA ALA A 130 -19.41 -5.30 1.03
C ALA A 130 -18.37 -4.42 0.31
N HIS A 131 -17.86 -3.37 0.97
CA HIS A 131 -16.96 -2.39 0.38
C HIS A 131 -15.66 -2.22 1.18
N GLU A 132 -15.37 -3.15 2.07
CA GLU A 132 -14.12 -3.09 2.84
C GLU A 132 -12.91 -3.33 1.93
N GLU A 133 -12.02 -2.35 1.90
CA GLU A 133 -10.76 -2.46 1.19
C GLU A 133 -9.59 -2.57 2.16
N SER A 134 -8.49 -3.15 1.70
CA SER A 134 -7.27 -3.18 2.49
C SER A 134 -6.76 -1.76 2.79
N PRO A 135 -6.05 -1.55 3.89
CA PRO A 135 -5.41 -0.26 4.17
C PRO A 135 -4.50 0.22 3.04
N THR A 136 -3.80 -0.69 2.36
CA THR A 136 -2.97 -0.33 1.20
C THR A 136 -3.82 0.11 0.01
N ASP A 137 -4.92 -0.58 -0.31
CA ASP A 137 -5.79 -0.21 -1.43
C ASP A 137 -6.43 1.16 -1.19
N THR A 138 -6.92 1.44 0.02
CA THR A 138 -7.41 2.77 0.41
C THR A 138 -6.32 3.84 0.27
N ALA A 139 -5.10 3.55 0.71
CA ALA A 139 -3.97 4.48 0.59
C ALA A 139 -3.57 4.72 -0.88
N LEU A 140 -3.64 3.71 -1.74
CA LEU A 140 -3.47 3.86 -3.20
C LEU A 140 -4.55 4.75 -3.80
N GLY A 141 -5.79 4.67 -3.31
CA GLY A 141 -6.87 5.57 -3.67
C GLY A 141 -6.56 7.03 -3.33
N VAL A 142 -6.08 7.30 -2.10
CA VAL A 142 -5.62 8.64 -1.69
C VAL A 142 -4.46 9.12 -2.57
N GLN A 143 -3.49 8.25 -2.86
CA GLN A 143 -2.38 8.56 -3.76
C GLN A 143 -2.87 8.94 -5.16
N ALA A 144 -3.86 8.23 -5.71
CA ALA A 144 -4.45 8.52 -7.01
C ALA A 144 -5.14 9.89 -7.02
N VAL A 145 -5.89 10.23 -5.95
CA VAL A 145 -6.50 11.56 -5.76
C VAL A 145 -5.43 12.65 -5.75
N LEU A 146 -4.37 12.49 -4.97
CA LEU A 146 -3.24 13.44 -4.93
C LEU A 146 -2.57 13.60 -6.29
N GLY A 147 -2.40 12.51 -7.03
CA GLY A 147 -1.88 12.52 -8.39
C GLY A 147 -2.79 13.27 -9.36
N ARG A 148 -4.13 13.13 -9.24
CA ARG A 148 -5.10 13.87 -10.04
C ARG A 148 -5.08 15.36 -9.70
N LEU A 149 -5.06 15.71 -8.43
CA LEU A 149 -4.93 17.10 -7.97
C LEU A 149 -3.63 17.74 -8.43
N GLY A 150 -2.54 16.96 -8.51
CA GLY A 150 -1.26 17.44 -9.05
C GLY A 150 -1.29 17.76 -10.53
N LYS A 151 -2.12 17.08 -11.31
CA LYS A 151 -2.32 17.36 -12.74
C LYS A 151 -3.24 18.56 -12.96
N LEU A 152 -4.32 18.65 -12.18
CA LEU A 152 -5.31 19.73 -12.32
C LEU A 152 -4.79 21.06 -11.76
N PHE A 153 -4.10 21.02 -10.62
CA PHE A 153 -3.65 22.19 -9.87
C PHE A 153 -2.19 22.04 -9.41
N PRO A 154 -1.22 22.10 -10.34
CA PRO A 154 0.20 21.84 -10.04
C PRO A 154 0.78 22.79 -9.00
N GLU A 155 0.29 24.04 -8.96
CA GLU A 155 0.79 25.07 -8.05
C GLU A 155 0.09 25.06 -6.68
N ALA A 156 -1.07 24.41 -6.57
CA ALA A 156 -1.80 24.35 -5.32
C ALA A 156 -1.06 23.51 -4.27
N LYS A 157 -1.00 24.00 -3.04
CA LYS A 157 -0.60 23.18 -1.89
C LYS A 157 -1.75 22.33 -1.43
N VAL A 158 -1.49 21.04 -1.20
CA VAL A 158 -2.49 20.12 -0.66
C VAL A 158 -2.20 19.91 0.83
N ILE A 159 -3.15 20.26 1.67
CA ILE A 159 -3.11 20.00 3.11
C ILE A 159 -3.81 18.65 3.31
N LEU A 160 -2.99 17.61 3.43
CA LEU A 160 -3.44 16.23 3.60
C LEU A 160 -3.64 15.94 5.09
N HIS A 161 -4.87 15.58 5.45
CA HIS A 161 -5.18 15.11 6.79
C HIS A 161 -5.04 13.59 6.89
N PRO A 162 -4.68 13.05 8.07
CA PRO A 162 -4.99 11.68 8.39
C PRO A 162 -6.50 11.45 8.30
N VAL A 163 -6.91 10.23 8.01
CA VAL A 163 -8.28 9.79 8.25
C VAL A 163 -8.57 9.92 9.74
N PHE A 164 -9.66 10.60 10.10
CA PHE A 164 -9.95 10.89 11.51
C PHE A 164 -10.25 9.63 12.31
N PRO A 165 -10.04 9.68 13.63
CA PRO A 165 -10.30 8.54 14.49
C PRO A 165 -11.80 8.21 14.50
N ARG A 166 -12.10 6.91 14.54
CA ARG A 166 -13.47 6.37 14.66
C ARG A 166 -13.48 5.19 15.64
N GLY A 167 -14.67 4.81 16.12
CA GLY A 167 -14.77 3.82 17.19
C GLY A 167 -14.32 4.40 18.53
N ALA A 168 -14.78 3.78 19.65
CA ALA A 168 -14.55 4.33 20.97
C ALA A 168 -13.09 4.20 21.43
N VAL A 169 -12.45 3.08 21.12
CA VAL A 169 -11.15 2.68 21.69
C VAL A 169 -10.09 2.44 20.61
N THR A 170 -8.84 2.44 21.00
CA THR A 170 -7.70 2.32 20.06
C THR A 170 -7.67 0.99 19.30
N ASN A 171 -8.20 -0.08 19.87
CA ASN A 171 -8.27 -1.42 19.26
C ASN A 171 -9.59 -1.72 18.55
N ASP A 172 -10.47 -0.74 18.38
CA ASP A 172 -11.62 -0.86 17.48
C ASP A 172 -11.11 -1.19 16.06
N GLU A 173 -11.71 -2.19 15.42
CA GLU A 173 -11.23 -2.70 14.12
C GLU A 173 -11.11 -1.60 13.07
N LEU A 174 -12.12 -0.76 12.94
CA LEU A 174 -12.13 0.31 11.95
C LEU A 174 -11.19 1.46 12.32
N ARG A 175 -10.92 1.68 13.62
CA ARG A 175 -9.89 2.58 14.09
C ARG A 175 -8.51 2.08 13.66
N VAL A 176 -8.21 0.82 13.92
CA VAL A 176 -6.95 0.18 13.53
C VAL A 176 -6.74 0.27 12.02
N ARG A 177 -7.78 0.03 11.21
CA ARG A 177 -7.71 0.15 9.75
C ARG A 177 -7.39 1.59 9.32
N ASN A 178 -8.04 2.61 9.91
CA ASN A 178 -7.73 4.01 9.63
C ASN A 178 -6.29 4.37 10.05
N ASP A 179 -5.81 3.89 11.19
CA ASP A 179 -4.43 4.13 11.64
C ASP A 179 -3.39 3.50 10.68
N LEU A 180 -3.69 2.33 10.10
CA LEU A 180 -2.88 1.70 9.08
C LEU A 180 -2.86 2.52 7.78
N VAL A 181 -4.03 3.01 7.32
CA VAL A 181 -4.10 3.94 6.19
C VAL A 181 -3.26 5.19 6.47
N ASN A 182 -3.40 5.76 7.66
CA ASN A 182 -2.66 6.97 8.06
C ASN A 182 -1.14 6.75 8.05
N SER A 183 -0.67 5.57 8.47
CA SER A 183 0.73 5.19 8.39
C SER A 183 1.26 5.18 6.95
N ALA A 184 0.41 4.78 6.00
CA ALA A 184 0.74 4.75 4.59
C ALA A 184 0.68 6.16 3.95
N ILE A 185 -0.45 6.87 4.07
CA ILE A 185 -0.65 8.16 3.38
C ILE A 185 0.24 9.27 3.95
N ARG A 186 0.68 9.19 5.20
CA ARG A 186 1.69 10.09 5.76
C ARG A 186 2.97 10.12 4.92
N GLN A 187 3.34 9.00 4.29
CA GLN A 187 4.52 8.90 3.43
C GLN A 187 4.40 9.71 2.13
N LEU A 188 3.17 10.10 1.75
CA LEU A 188 2.90 10.91 0.55
C LEU A 188 3.17 12.40 0.77
N ALA A 189 3.29 12.84 2.02
CA ALA A 189 3.61 14.23 2.34
C ALA A 189 5.09 14.53 2.08
N ASP A 190 5.36 15.53 1.24
CA ASP A 190 6.70 15.95 0.86
C ASP A 190 7.18 17.22 1.63
N GLY A 191 6.29 17.79 2.45
CA GLY A 191 6.55 19.01 3.21
C GLY A 191 6.65 20.29 2.36
N LYS A 192 6.43 20.20 1.05
CA LYS A 192 6.52 21.31 0.08
C LYS A 192 5.18 21.59 -0.56
N ARG A 193 4.69 20.65 -1.38
CA ARG A 193 3.41 20.72 -2.06
C ARG A 193 2.32 19.98 -1.28
N ILE A 194 2.65 18.81 -0.71
CA ILE A 194 1.74 18.01 0.12
C ILE A 194 2.19 18.15 1.58
N LEU A 195 1.35 18.85 2.37
CA LEU A 195 1.60 19.15 3.77
C LEU A 195 0.79 18.19 4.64
N TRP A 196 1.42 17.59 5.64
CA TRP A 196 0.75 16.69 6.60
C TRP A 196 0.23 17.48 7.80
N CYS A 197 -1.10 17.58 7.93
CA CYS A 197 -1.77 18.25 9.03
C CYS A 197 -2.48 17.23 9.92
N ASP A 198 -1.79 16.75 10.94
CA ASP A 198 -2.26 15.73 11.87
C ASP A 198 -2.56 16.33 13.23
N PHE A 199 -3.82 16.34 13.61
CA PHE A 199 -4.30 16.75 14.94
C PHE A 199 -5.20 15.69 15.59
N ASN A 200 -5.19 14.45 15.10
CA ASN A 200 -6.02 13.35 15.62
C ASN A 200 -5.88 13.20 17.15
N ALA A 201 -4.69 13.47 17.70
CA ALA A 201 -4.48 13.45 19.15
C ALA A 201 -5.34 14.46 19.93
N ARG A 202 -5.79 15.54 19.30
CA ARG A 202 -6.68 16.55 19.93
C ARG A 202 -8.15 16.14 19.93
N LEU A 203 -8.51 15.18 19.11
CA LEU A 203 -9.86 14.62 19.06
C LEU A 203 -10.06 13.48 20.07
N LEU A 204 -9.00 13.11 20.79
CA LEU A 204 -8.95 11.94 21.66
C LEU A 204 -8.52 12.31 23.07
N THR A 205 -8.97 11.55 24.04
CA THR A 205 -8.42 11.58 25.41
C THR A 205 -6.96 11.09 25.43
N ALA A 206 -6.30 11.19 26.57
CA ALA A 206 -4.89 10.83 26.72
C ALA A 206 -4.61 9.32 26.48
N ASP A 207 -5.57 8.46 26.77
CA ASP A 207 -5.54 7.01 26.54
C ASP A 207 -6.00 6.60 25.14
N GLY A 208 -6.44 7.58 24.32
CA GLY A 208 -6.88 7.34 22.94
C GLY A 208 -8.37 7.07 22.78
N THR A 209 -9.17 7.27 23.83
CA THR A 209 -10.63 7.15 23.73
C THR A 209 -11.22 8.28 22.88
N LEU A 210 -12.12 7.97 21.95
CA LEU A 210 -12.98 8.93 21.26
C LEU A 210 -14.29 9.05 22.02
N GLU A 211 -14.51 10.19 22.65
CA GLU A 211 -15.74 10.41 23.43
C GLU A 211 -16.89 10.88 22.56
N LYS A 212 -18.13 10.53 22.94
CA LYS A 212 -19.34 11.00 22.25
C LYS A 212 -19.54 12.50 22.32
N THR A 213 -18.95 13.17 23.27
CA THR A 213 -18.89 14.64 23.35
C THR A 213 -18.12 15.25 22.20
N MET A 214 -17.05 14.56 21.73
CA MET A 214 -16.25 14.95 20.58
C MET A 214 -16.87 14.50 19.27
N ALA A 215 -17.35 13.24 19.19
CA ALA A 215 -18.01 12.67 18.02
C ALA A 215 -19.23 11.85 18.47
N PRO A 216 -20.45 12.39 18.35
CA PRO A 216 -21.67 11.79 18.92
C PRO A 216 -21.95 10.35 18.46
N ASP A 217 -21.59 9.99 17.26
CA ASP A 217 -21.72 8.65 16.66
C ASP A 217 -20.38 7.90 16.58
N LEU A 218 -19.34 8.40 17.25
CA LEU A 218 -17.98 7.88 17.25
C LEU A 218 -17.33 7.84 15.85
N LEU A 219 -17.77 8.73 14.95
CA LEU A 219 -17.24 8.87 13.60
C LEU A 219 -17.19 10.34 13.16
N HIS A 220 -18.31 11.04 13.25
CA HIS A 220 -18.44 12.41 12.77
C HIS A 220 -18.19 13.40 13.92
N PRO A 221 -17.22 14.32 13.78
CA PRO A 221 -16.98 15.34 14.80
C PRO A 221 -18.22 16.19 15.06
N GLY A 222 -18.45 16.54 16.33
CA GLY A 222 -19.37 17.59 16.73
C GLY A 222 -18.76 18.99 16.56
N ALA A 223 -19.49 20.04 16.92
CA ALA A 223 -19.04 21.43 16.78
C ALA A 223 -17.64 21.70 17.39
N GLN A 224 -17.34 21.10 18.55
CA GLN A 224 -16.01 21.19 19.17
C GLN A 224 -14.90 20.61 18.27
N GLY A 225 -15.13 19.45 17.63
CA GLY A 225 -14.15 18.84 16.73
C GLY A 225 -13.90 19.74 15.49
N TYR A 226 -14.92 20.39 14.97
CA TYR A 226 -14.77 21.36 13.87
C TYR A 226 -14.02 22.62 14.30
N ALA A 227 -14.22 23.09 15.52
CA ALA A 227 -13.44 24.23 16.07
C ALA A 227 -11.94 23.89 16.18
N ILE A 228 -11.63 22.69 16.69
CA ILE A 228 -10.25 22.18 16.73
C ILE A 228 -9.67 22.08 15.31
N TRP A 229 -10.43 21.56 14.35
CA TRP A 229 -9.98 21.44 12.94
C TRP A 229 -9.65 22.82 12.35
N ALA A 230 -10.53 23.80 12.52
CA ALA A 230 -10.28 25.16 12.02
C ALA A 230 -9.03 25.78 12.63
N GLU A 231 -8.82 25.62 13.94
CA GLU A 231 -7.64 26.12 14.66
C GLU A 231 -6.35 25.50 14.12
N GLU A 232 -6.30 24.17 14.02
CA GLU A 232 -5.12 23.43 13.57
C GLU A 232 -4.81 23.66 12.08
N LEU A 233 -5.84 23.90 11.28
CA LEU A 233 -5.70 24.13 9.84
C LEU A 233 -5.15 25.52 9.51
N LYS A 234 -5.43 26.53 10.36
CA LYS A 234 -5.07 27.92 10.12
C LYS A 234 -3.60 28.13 9.71
N PRO A 235 -2.57 27.65 10.42
CA PRO A 235 -1.18 27.88 10.05
C PRO A 235 -0.82 27.25 8.69
N TYR A 236 -1.48 26.15 8.32
CA TYR A 236 -1.28 25.51 7.02
C TYR A 236 -1.90 26.32 5.88
N LEU A 237 -3.08 26.89 6.09
CA LEU A 237 -3.73 27.80 5.13
C LEU A 237 -2.92 29.09 4.96
N ASP A 238 -2.47 29.70 6.05
CA ASP A 238 -1.65 30.92 6.01
C ASP A 238 -0.37 30.67 5.19
N PHE A 239 0.28 29.53 5.39
CA PHE A 239 1.45 29.14 4.57
C PHE A 239 1.07 28.89 3.11
N ALA A 240 0.00 28.15 2.84
CA ALA A 240 -0.43 27.82 1.48
C ALA A 240 -0.85 29.06 0.68
N LEU A 241 -1.41 30.05 1.35
CA LEU A 241 -1.83 31.34 0.77
C LEU A 241 -0.69 32.38 0.70
N GLY A 242 0.54 32.01 1.09
CA GLY A 242 1.68 32.90 1.08
C GLY A 242 1.65 34.01 2.12
N ARG A 243 0.85 33.87 3.20
CA ARG A 243 0.77 34.82 4.31
C ARG A 243 1.90 34.64 5.32
N THR A 244 2.52 33.47 5.32
CA THR A 244 3.72 33.14 6.09
C THR A 244 4.71 32.41 5.22
N GLU A 245 6.01 32.70 5.41
CA GLU A 245 7.09 32.03 4.66
C GLU A 245 7.44 30.65 5.22
N LYS A 246 7.11 30.41 6.49
CA LYS A 246 7.53 29.23 7.23
C LYS A 246 6.44 28.17 7.22
N ALA A 247 6.77 27.01 6.66
CA ALA A 247 5.88 25.86 6.72
C ALA A 247 5.57 25.48 8.17
N PRO A 248 4.30 25.16 8.51
CA PRO A 248 3.95 24.74 9.86
C PRO A 248 4.65 23.43 10.21
N LYS A 249 5.03 23.29 11.47
CA LYS A 249 5.60 22.03 11.97
C LYS A 249 4.48 21.05 12.27
N PRO A 250 4.68 19.75 11.96
CA PRO A 250 3.73 18.71 12.38
C PRO A 250 3.49 18.76 13.90
N ALA A 251 2.30 18.32 14.33
CA ALA A 251 1.96 18.25 15.74
C ALA A 251 2.99 17.42 16.52
N LYS A 252 3.35 17.89 17.71
CA LYS A 252 4.36 17.23 18.57
C LYS A 252 3.87 15.90 19.13
N ARG A 253 2.56 15.71 19.25
CA ARG A 253 1.94 14.54 19.87
C ARG A 253 1.18 13.74 18.79
N SER A 254 1.57 12.46 18.62
CA SER A 254 0.80 11.53 17.81
C SER A 254 -0.40 10.99 18.58
N ALA A 255 -1.49 10.68 17.89
CA ALA A 255 -2.62 10.00 18.47
C ALA A 255 -2.20 8.62 19.03
N PRO A 256 -2.73 8.21 20.20
CA PRO A 256 -2.59 6.83 20.66
C PRO A 256 -3.18 5.86 19.66
N THR A 257 -2.50 4.72 19.46
CA THR A 257 -2.89 3.69 18.51
C THR A 257 -2.61 2.29 19.06
N ALA A 258 -3.41 1.32 18.67
CA ALA A 258 -3.19 -0.09 18.98
C ALA A 258 -2.17 -0.78 18.06
N LEU A 259 -1.60 -0.06 17.08
CA LEU A 259 -0.56 -0.64 16.21
C LEU A 259 0.67 -1.02 17.04
N ALA A 260 1.16 -2.24 16.84
CA ALA A 260 2.35 -2.74 17.52
C ALA A 260 3.54 -1.78 17.31
N LYS A 261 4.19 -1.40 18.40
CA LYS A 261 5.42 -0.59 18.39
C LYS A 261 6.55 -1.29 19.14
N ASP A 262 6.22 -2.32 19.92
CA ASP A 262 7.14 -3.03 20.77
C ASP A 262 7.59 -4.34 20.11
N GLY A 263 8.84 -4.69 20.30
CA GLY A 263 9.48 -5.85 19.73
C GLY A 263 10.59 -5.52 18.75
N PRO A 264 11.36 -6.51 18.29
CA PRO A 264 12.41 -6.30 17.30
C PRO A 264 11.79 -5.84 15.97
N LYS A 265 12.46 -4.90 15.31
CA LYS A 265 11.99 -4.31 14.05
C LYS A 265 11.51 -5.31 13.00
N PRO A 266 12.21 -6.45 12.77
CA PRO A 266 11.79 -7.43 11.77
C PRO A 266 10.40 -8.06 11.95
N VAL A 267 9.81 -7.99 13.16
CA VAL A 267 8.46 -8.53 13.44
C VAL A 267 7.38 -7.46 13.50
N ILE A 268 7.72 -6.18 13.36
CA ILE A 268 6.78 -5.07 13.38
C ILE A 268 6.41 -4.72 11.93
N PRO A 269 5.16 -4.97 11.49
CA PRO A 269 4.77 -4.67 10.11
C PRO A 269 4.99 -3.19 9.76
N ALA A 270 5.68 -2.91 8.66
CA ALA A 270 6.00 -1.56 8.22
C ALA A 270 5.87 -1.41 6.70
N ILE A 271 5.12 -0.39 6.25
CA ILE A 271 5.01 -0.10 4.82
C ILE A 271 6.35 0.35 4.24
N LYS A 272 6.66 -0.12 3.05
CA LYS A 272 7.89 0.29 2.33
C LYS A 272 7.68 1.60 1.60
N THR A 273 8.20 2.68 2.15
CA THR A 273 8.14 4.02 1.54
C THR A 273 8.64 4.04 0.09
N TYR A 274 9.71 3.27 -0.21
CA TYR A 274 10.28 3.17 -1.55
C TYR A 274 9.24 2.80 -2.62
N TRP A 275 8.36 1.84 -2.36
CA TRP A 275 7.35 1.40 -3.31
C TRP A 275 6.09 2.26 -3.30
N PHE A 276 5.78 2.89 -2.18
CA PHE A 276 4.54 3.62 -2.01
C PHE A 276 4.66 5.11 -2.36
N ALA A 277 5.72 5.78 -1.90
CA ALA A 277 5.92 7.22 -2.02
C ALA A 277 7.15 7.61 -2.84
N ASN A 278 7.60 6.76 -3.77
CA ASN A 278 8.73 7.08 -4.66
C ASN A 278 8.34 8.20 -5.64
N LYS A 279 9.31 9.03 -6.01
CA LYS A 279 9.10 10.08 -7.02
C LYS A 279 9.01 9.52 -8.45
N ASP A 280 9.61 8.36 -8.71
CA ASP A 280 9.51 7.68 -10.00
C ASP A 280 8.15 6.96 -10.10
N PRO A 281 7.28 7.38 -11.04
CA PRO A 281 5.98 6.75 -11.24
C PRO A 281 6.05 5.26 -11.58
N LYS A 282 7.13 4.80 -12.22
CA LYS A 282 7.32 3.38 -12.56
C LYS A 282 7.58 2.54 -11.31
N VAL A 283 8.30 3.10 -10.34
CA VAL A 283 8.53 2.45 -9.04
C VAL A 283 7.25 2.42 -8.23
N GLN A 284 6.52 3.53 -8.16
CA GLN A 284 5.22 3.59 -7.47
C GLN A 284 4.21 2.61 -8.04
N ALA A 285 4.22 2.42 -9.37
CA ALA A 285 3.25 1.56 -10.04
C ALA A 285 3.29 0.12 -9.53
N ARG A 286 4.45 -0.41 -9.11
CA ARG A 286 4.60 -1.83 -8.83
C ARG A 286 3.61 -2.37 -7.78
N ILE A 287 3.46 -1.69 -6.64
CA ILE A 287 2.54 -2.19 -5.60
C ILE A 287 1.09 -2.19 -6.12
N ARG A 288 0.69 -1.12 -6.79
CA ARG A 288 -0.63 -1.02 -7.43
C ARG A 288 -0.81 -2.11 -8.49
N ASP A 289 0.16 -2.27 -9.39
CA ASP A 289 0.06 -3.18 -10.52
C ASP A 289 0.00 -4.63 -10.03
N LYS A 290 0.72 -4.99 -8.97
CA LYS A 290 0.64 -6.31 -8.34
C LYS A 290 -0.69 -6.54 -7.62
N ARG A 291 -1.28 -5.52 -7.00
CA ARG A 291 -2.63 -5.62 -6.45
C ARG A 291 -3.68 -5.83 -7.57
N VAL A 292 -3.53 -5.11 -8.67
CA VAL A 292 -4.40 -5.29 -9.86
C VAL A 292 -4.22 -6.69 -10.47
N GLU A 293 -2.96 -7.14 -10.65
CA GLU A 293 -2.65 -8.47 -11.18
C GLU A 293 -3.27 -9.59 -10.32
N GLU A 294 -3.13 -9.48 -8.99
CA GLU A 294 -3.69 -10.45 -8.03
C GLU A 294 -5.21 -10.59 -8.15
N THR A 295 -5.90 -9.50 -8.46
CA THR A 295 -7.37 -9.49 -8.59
C THR A 295 -7.88 -9.64 -10.01
N ALA A 296 -6.99 -9.70 -11.01
CA ALA A 296 -7.35 -9.70 -12.43
C ALA A 296 -8.05 -10.99 -12.90
N ASN A 297 -7.73 -12.12 -12.28
CA ASN A 297 -8.36 -13.39 -12.65
C ASN A 297 -9.72 -13.54 -11.95
N ALA A 298 -10.75 -13.84 -12.73
CA ALA A 298 -12.12 -14.00 -12.20
C ALA A 298 -12.21 -15.14 -11.17
N ASP A 299 -11.43 -16.22 -11.36
CA ASP A 299 -11.35 -17.36 -10.43
C ASP A 299 -10.40 -17.11 -9.25
N ARG A 300 -9.62 -16.03 -9.32
CA ARG A 300 -8.59 -15.67 -8.31
C ARG A 300 -7.67 -16.85 -7.94
N TYR A 301 -7.41 -17.75 -8.87
CA TYR A 301 -6.58 -18.93 -8.66
C TYR A 301 -5.22 -18.77 -9.33
N TYR A 302 -4.17 -19.15 -8.61
CA TYR A 302 -2.79 -19.28 -9.10
C TYR A 302 -2.24 -20.66 -8.72
N ASP A 303 -1.49 -21.28 -9.62
CA ASP A 303 -0.78 -22.53 -9.32
C ASP A 303 0.23 -22.33 -8.20
N ALA A 304 0.97 -21.19 -8.29
CA ALA A 304 1.90 -20.77 -7.25
C ALA A 304 1.90 -19.25 -7.07
N ILE A 305 2.23 -18.80 -5.85
CA ILE A 305 2.50 -17.39 -5.54
C ILE A 305 3.91 -17.28 -4.98
N TRP A 306 4.71 -16.40 -5.55
CA TRP A 306 6.07 -16.15 -5.14
C TRP A 306 6.15 -14.89 -4.28
N ILE A 307 6.68 -15.01 -3.07
CA ILE A 307 6.74 -13.94 -2.09
C ILE A 307 8.18 -13.73 -1.65
N GLY A 308 8.66 -12.50 -1.69
CA GLY A 308 10.03 -12.20 -1.31
C GLY A 308 10.50 -10.79 -1.64
N ASP A 309 11.82 -10.63 -1.67
CA ASP A 309 12.49 -9.37 -1.96
C ASP A 309 12.92 -9.23 -3.43
N SER A 310 14.06 -8.55 -3.69
CA SER A 310 14.60 -8.35 -5.04
C SER A 310 14.96 -9.66 -5.74
N ILE A 311 15.38 -10.67 -5.00
CA ILE A 311 15.75 -11.96 -5.58
C ILE A 311 14.52 -12.63 -6.19
N THR A 312 13.36 -12.51 -5.56
CA THR A 312 12.07 -12.95 -6.12
C THR A 312 11.56 -12.01 -7.21
N HIS A 313 11.67 -10.68 -7.01
CA HIS A 313 11.21 -9.69 -7.99
C HIS A 313 11.90 -9.85 -9.34
N PHE A 314 13.20 -10.12 -9.34
CA PHE A 314 14.03 -10.06 -10.55
C PHE A 314 13.80 -11.21 -11.55
N TRP A 315 13.02 -12.22 -11.20
CA TRP A 315 12.49 -13.15 -12.18
C TRP A 315 11.72 -12.48 -13.34
N GLU A 316 11.21 -11.26 -13.13
CA GLU A 316 10.50 -10.47 -14.16
C GLU A 316 11.43 -9.52 -14.94
N HIS A 317 12.73 -9.46 -14.61
CA HIS A 317 13.67 -8.58 -15.30
C HIS A 317 14.19 -9.21 -16.60
N LYS A 318 14.59 -8.31 -17.54
CA LYS A 318 15.16 -8.69 -18.84
C LYS A 318 16.31 -9.71 -18.65
N GLY A 319 16.33 -10.74 -19.49
CA GLY A 319 17.25 -11.87 -19.42
C GLY A 319 16.75 -12.99 -18.51
N LYS A 320 16.26 -12.65 -17.33
CA LYS A 320 15.78 -13.58 -16.30
C LYS A 320 14.34 -14.01 -16.55
N CYS A 321 13.53 -13.14 -17.17
CA CYS A 321 12.15 -13.47 -17.56
C CYS A 321 12.08 -14.53 -18.66
N GLU A 322 13.10 -14.69 -19.47
CA GLU A 322 13.18 -15.78 -20.45
C GLU A 322 13.34 -17.12 -19.74
N VAL A 323 14.21 -17.21 -18.72
CA VAL A 323 14.34 -18.41 -17.88
C VAL A 323 13.03 -18.71 -17.15
N PHE A 324 12.35 -17.66 -16.64
CA PHE A 324 11.04 -17.84 -16.02
C PHE A 324 10.04 -18.45 -16.98
N LYS A 325 9.93 -17.93 -18.21
CA LYS A 325 9.01 -18.44 -19.25
C LYS A 325 9.34 -19.85 -19.66
N GLU A 326 10.63 -20.16 -19.86
CA GLU A 326 11.12 -21.49 -20.23
C GLU A 326 10.79 -22.53 -19.16
N LYS A 327 11.09 -22.22 -17.91
CA LYS A 327 11.02 -23.19 -16.80
C LYS A 327 9.63 -23.25 -16.15
N PHE A 328 8.96 -22.14 -16.03
CA PHE A 328 7.71 -22.00 -15.27
C PHE A 328 6.51 -21.54 -16.08
N GLY A 329 6.66 -21.22 -17.38
CA GLY A 329 5.60 -20.67 -18.22
C GLY A 329 4.33 -21.54 -18.36
N GLN A 330 4.41 -22.81 -17.98
CA GLN A 330 3.26 -23.72 -17.92
C GLN A 330 2.39 -23.53 -16.68
N TYR A 331 2.89 -22.80 -15.66
CA TYR A 331 2.18 -22.55 -14.40
C TYR A 331 1.67 -21.11 -14.37
N ARG A 332 0.49 -20.92 -13.83
CA ARG A 332 -0.03 -19.59 -13.52
C ARG A 332 0.60 -19.11 -12.20
N ILE A 333 1.64 -18.30 -12.29
CA ILE A 333 2.41 -17.82 -11.15
C ILE A 333 2.18 -16.32 -10.95
N LEU A 334 1.84 -15.91 -9.73
CA LEU A 334 1.83 -14.52 -9.30
C LEU A 334 3.14 -14.21 -8.55
N ASN A 335 3.92 -13.27 -9.07
CA ASN A 335 5.16 -12.85 -8.43
C ASN A 335 4.94 -11.61 -7.56
N LEU A 336 4.90 -11.78 -6.25
CA LEU A 336 4.80 -10.75 -5.21
C LEU A 336 6.16 -10.44 -4.57
N GLY A 337 7.25 -10.55 -5.33
CA GLY A 337 8.56 -10.06 -4.92
C GLY A 337 8.66 -8.55 -5.04
N PHE A 338 9.21 -7.89 -4.02
CA PHE A 338 9.43 -6.44 -4.00
C PHE A 338 10.89 -6.13 -3.64
N GLY A 339 11.62 -5.54 -4.59
CA GLY A 339 13.04 -5.24 -4.43
C GLY A 339 13.35 -4.42 -3.18
N GLY A 340 14.33 -4.87 -2.41
CA GLY A 340 14.74 -4.23 -1.18
C GLY A 340 13.79 -4.46 0.01
N ASP A 341 12.72 -5.27 -0.14
CA ASP A 341 11.85 -5.58 0.99
C ASP A 341 12.61 -6.36 2.06
N ARG A 342 12.22 -6.08 3.29
CA ARG A 342 12.65 -6.70 4.53
C ARG A 342 11.47 -7.50 5.11
N THR A 343 11.71 -8.29 6.13
CA THR A 343 10.65 -9.08 6.76
C THR A 343 9.47 -8.23 7.22
N GLU A 344 9.72 -7.08 7.82
CA GLU A 344 8.67 -6.13 8.26
C GLU A 344 7.83 -5.59 7.10
N ASN A 345 8.41 -5.42 5.91
CA ASN A 345 7.70 -4.92 4.73
C ASN A 345 6.81 -6.03 4.13
N LEU A 346 7.35 -7.25 4.00
CA LEU A 346 6.58 -8.40 3.56
C LEU A 346 5.42 -8.67 4.55
N LEU A 347 5.69 -8.59 5.84
CA LEU A 347 4.68 -8.77 6.87
C LEU A 347 3.56 -7.74 6.77
N TRP A 348 3.89 -6.47 6.47
CA TRP A 348 2.90 -5.46 6.14
C TRP A 348 2.05 -5.87 4.95
N ASN A 349 2.70 -6.23 3.84
CA ASN A 349 2.02 -6.58 2.59
C ASN A 349 1.01 -7.72 2.79
N VAL A 350 1.36 -8.75 3.56
CA VAL A 350 0.49 -9.89 3.82
C VAL A 350 -0.61 -9.56 4.84
N LYS A 351 -0.27 -8.90 5.97
CA LYS A 351 -1.25 -8.63 7.03
C LYS A 351 -2.22 -7.52 6.70
N TYR A 352 -1.73 -6.44 6.11
CA TYR A 352 -2.45 -5.17 5.97
C TYR A 352 -2.51 -4.66 4.54
N GLY A 353 -1.62 -5.15 3.67
CA GLY A 353 -1.52 -4.74 2.28
C GLY A 353 -2.58 -5.32 1.36
N GLY A 354 -3.38 -6.27 1.86
CA GLY A 354 -4.41 -6.96 1.10
C GLY A 354 -3.87 -8.07 0.20
N PHE A 355 -2.55 -8.30 0.16
CA PHE A 355 -2.00 -9.42 -0.60
C PHE A 355 -2.40 -10.76 0.04
N LEU A 356 -2.68 -11.74 -0.81
CA LEU A 356 -3.22 -13.05 -0.49
C LEU A 356 -4.70 -13.06 -0.04
N ASP A 357 -5.38 -11.91 -0.02
CA ASP A 357 -6.79 -11.84 0.34
C ASP A 357 -7.68 -12.30 -0.82
N GLY A 358 -8.47 -13.35 -0.57
CA GLY A 358 -9.45 -13.87 -1.53
C GLY A 358 -8.86 -14.56 -2.76
N VAL A 359 -7.53 -14.78 -2.82
CA VAL A 359 -6.89 -15.62 -3.83
C VAL A 359 -6.72 -17.05 -3.34
N GLN A 360 -6.61 -17.97 -4.27
CA GLN A 360 -6.38 -19.39 -3.98
C GLN A 360 -5.11 -19.86 -4.66
N THR A 361 -4.29 -20.61 -3.93
CA THR A 361 -3.09 -21.23 -4.48
C THR A 361 -2.78 -22.56 -3.81
N ARG A 362 -2.10 -23.44 -4.54
CA ARG A 362 -1.62 -24.73 -4.00
C ARG A 362 -0.20 -24.63 -3.46
N LEU A 363 0.56 -23.64 -3.91
CA LEU A 363 1.98 -23.52 -3.61
C LEU A 363 2.37 -22.07 -3.38
N ILE A 364 3.14 -21.82 -2.32
CA ILE A 364 3.79 -20.53 -2.06
C ILE A 364 5.29 -20.73 -1.96
N THR A 365 6.06 -19.83 -2.53
CA THR A 365 7.51 -19.75 -2.26
C THR A 365 7.79 -18.54 -1.39
N LEU A 366 8.63 -18.70 -0.39
CA LEU A 366 9.04 -17.62 0.52
C LEU A 366 10.56 -17.53 0.61
N MET A 367 11.12 -16.42 0.14
CA MET A 367 12.52 -16.05 0.36
C MET A 367 12.60 -14.59 0.78
N ILE A 368 13.00 -14.34 2.03
CA ILE A 368 13.10 -12.99 2.62
C ILE A 368 14.15 -12.96 3.72
N GLY A 369 14.70 -11.81 4.03
CA GLY A 369 15.65 -11.60 5.12
C GLY A 369 17.01 -11.06 4.67
N THR A 370 17.34 -11.21 3.40
CA THR A 370 18.59 -10.70 2.81
C THR A 370 18.83 -9.21 3.15
N ASN A 371 17.81 -8.38 3.00
CA ASN A 371 17.92 -6.93 3.25
C ASN A 371 17.96 -6.57 4.75
N ASN A 372 17.57 -7.48 5.63
CA ASN A 372 17.66 -7.31 7.07
C ASN A 372 19.11 -7.48 7.59
N THR A 373 19.95 -8.24 6.89
CA THR A 373 21.32 -8.57 7.35
C THR A 373 22.19 -7.35 7.62
N TRP A 374 21.86 -6.18 7.04
CA TRP A 374 22.60 -4.94 7.22
C TRP A 374 22.50 -4.33 8.63
N SER A 375 21.40 -4.55 9.34
CA SER A 375 21.12 -3.82 10.58
C SER A 375 20.52 -4.66 11.70
N ASP A 376 20.03 -5.87 11.40
CA ASP A 376 19.34 -6.69 12.40
C ASP A 376 20.18 -7.91 12.80
N SER A 377 19.90 -8.46 13.98
CA SER A 377 20.53 -9.71 14.44
C SER A 377 20.00 -10.92 13.66
N ALA A 378 20.71 -12.03 13.67
CA ALA A 378 20.25 -13.26 13.03
C ALA A 378 18.94 -13.78 13.67
N GLU A 379 18.84 -13.67 14.98
CA GLU A 379 17.69 -14.06 15.78
C GLU A 379 16.45 -13.23 15.43
N ASP A 380 16.60 -11.90 15.31
CA ASP A 380 15.51 -11.01 14.95
C ASP A 380 15.05 -11.27 13.51
N ILE A 381 15.97 -11.52 12.59
CA ILE A 381 15.66 -11.84 11.19
C ILE A 381 14.90 -13.16 11.11
N ALA A 382 15.37 -14.20 11.80
CA ALA A 382 14.70 -15.50 11.85
C ALA A 382 13.28 -15.36 12.46
N SER A 383 13.13 -14.57 13.52
CA SER A 383 11.82 -14.24 14.10
C SER A 383 10.92 -13.53 13.11
N GLY A 384 11.46 -12.60 12.31
CA GLY A 384 10.75 -11.92 11.24
C GLY A 384 10.28 -12.87 10.13
N ILE A 385 11.14 -13.82 9.72
CA ILE A 385 10.80 -14.86 8.73
C ILE A 385 9.68 -15.77 9.29
N ALA A 386 9.77 -16.17 10.57
CA ALA A 386 8.74 -16.96 11.23
C ALA A 386 7.40 -16.21 11.30
N ALA A 387 7.41 -14.90 11.59
CA ALA A 387 6.22 -14.07 11.59
C ALA A 387 5.59 -13.97 10.19
N CYS A 388 6.40 -13.82 9.13
CA CYS A 388 5.94 -13.83 7.75
C CYS A 388 5.30 -15.18 7.39
N LEU A 389 5.95 -16.28 7.72
CA LEU A 389 5.44 -17.64 7.48
C LEU A 389 4.09 -17.85 8.18
N LYS A 390 3.96 -17.41 9.44
CA LYS A 390 2.71 -17.47 10.18
C LYS A 390 1.60 -16.66 9.50
N ALA A 391 1.88 -15.42 9.11
CA ALA A 391 0.89 -14.57 8.42
C ALA A 391 0.45 -15.14 7.07
N ILE A 392 1.38 -15.72 6.31
CA ILE A 392 1.08 -16.41 5.04
C ILE A 392 0.18 -17.61 5.31
N ARG A 393 0.48 -18.41 6.33
CA ARG A 393 -0.30 -19.59 6.70
C ARG A 393 -1.73 -19.24 7.13
N GLU A 394 -1.90 -18.13 7.85
CA GLU A 394 -3.22 -17.62 8.25
C GLU A 394 -4.09 -17.27 7.04
N LYS A 395 -3.50 -16.71 5.98
CA LYS A 395 -4.19 -16.33 4.73
C LYS A 395 -4.40 -17.51 3.78
N GLN A 396 -3.46 -18.46 3.75
CA GLN A 396 -3.41 -19.58 2.82
C GLN A 396 -3.19 -20.92 3.56
N PRO A 397 -4.17 -21.37 4.36
CA PRO A 397 -4.00 -22.53 5.24
C PRO A 397 -3.77 -23.86 4.51
N GLN A 398 -4.22 -23.97 3.25
CA GLN A 398 -4.12 -25.20 2.45
C GLN A 398 -2.89 -25.24 1.52
N ALA A 399 -2.21 -24.12 1.31
CA ALA A 399 -1.06 -24.07 0.40
C ALA A 399 0.16 -24.78 1.00
N LYS A 400 0.92 -25.50 0.18
CA LYS A 400 2.28 -25.91 0.54
C LYS A 400 3.19 -24.70 0.46
N ILE A 401 4.17 -24.59 1.36
CA ILE A 401 5.12 -23.48 1.36
C ILE A 401 6.53 -24.04 1.15
N LEU A 402 7.22 -23.56 0.11
CA LEU A 402 8.66 -23.75 -0.04
C LEU A 402 9.36 -22.58 0.67
N LEU A 403 9.95 -22.87 1.82
CA LEU A 403 10.75 -21.91 2.57
C LEU A 403 12.19 -22.03 2.11
N PHE A 404 12.70 -20.98 1.46
CA PHE A 404 14.08 -20.95 1.01
C PHE A 404 15.01 -20.46 2.10
N THR A 405 16.21 -21.03 2.14
CA THR A 405 17.32 -20.43 2.87
C THR A 405 17.70 -19.09 2.27
N VAL A 406 18.14 -18.15 3.10
CA VAL A 406 18.70 -16.87 2.64
C VAL A 406 19.99 -17.16 1.89
N LEU A 407 20.07 -16.74 0.62
CA LEU A 407 21.23 -17.01 -0.25
C LEU A 407 22.50 -16.33 0.30
N PRO A 408 23.67 -16.91 0.04
CA PRO A 408 24.92 -16.25 0.32
C PRO A 408 24.99 -14.92 -0.42
N ARG A 409 25.55 -13.92 0.23
CA ARG A 409 25.68 -12.59 -0.36
C ARG A 409 27.00 -11.93 -0.01
N GLU A 410 27.39 -11.01 -0.83
CA GLU A 410 28.53 -10.14 -0.62
C GLU A 410 28.14 -8.71 -0.24
N VAL A 411 29.09 -8.01 0.37
CA VAL A 411 29.07 -6.57 0.55
C VAL A 411 30.07 -5.96 -0.41
N ALA A 412 29.60 -5.51 -1.58
CA ALA A 412 30.45 -4.80 -2.53
C ALA A 412 30.88 -3.44 -1.95
N HIS A 413 32.19 -3.22 -1.78
CA HIS A 413 32.72 -1.91 -1.42
C HIS A 413 32.85 -0.95 -2.61
N LYS A 414 33.09 -1.48 -3.82
CA LYS A 414 33.07 -0.69 -5.07
C LYS A 414 32.76 -1.60 -6.26
N ARG A 415 31.93 -1.12 -7.15
CA ARG A 415 31.65 -1.76 -8.45
C ARG A 415 32.94 -1.85 -9.25
N GLY A 416 33.49 -3.05 -9.44
CA GLY A 416 34.71 -3.31 -10.22
C GLY A 416 35.90 -3.88 -9.43
N ASP A 417 35.81 -4.02 -8.11
CA ASP A 417 36.84 -4.66 -7.33
C ASP A 417 36.64 -6.19 -7.38
N ARG A 418 37.59 -6.91 -7.99
CA ARG A 418 37.46 -8.36 -8.25
C ARG A 418 37.61 -9.23 -7.00
N ASP A 419 38.06 -8.68 -5.87
CA ASP A 419 38.34 -9.43 -4.63
C ASP A 419 37.46 -8.99 -3.44
N PHE A 420 36.35 -8.32 -3.70
CA PHE A 420 35.42 -7.84 -2.67
C PHE A 420 34.79 -8.97 -1.84
N ARG A 421 34.81 -10.22 -2.33
CA ARG A 421 34.28 -11.41 -1.65
C ARG A 421 34.99 -11.69 -0.29
N ARG A 422 36.25 -11.34 -0.19
CA ARG A 422 37.11 -11.61 0.98
C ARG A 422 37.26 -10.41 1.91
N THR A 423 36.39 -9.45 1.85
CA THR A 423 36.43 -8.36 2.85
C THR A 423 36.16 -8.93 4.25
N ALA A 424 36.86 -8.41 5.26
CA ALA A 424 36.62 -8.80 6.65
C ALA A 424 35.13 -8.72 7.02
N LYS A 425 34.42 -7.70 6.53
CA LYS A 425 32.98 -7.56 6.76
C LYS A 425 32.15 -8.71 6.19
N ASN A 426 32.50 -9.24 5.02
CA ASN A 426 31.80 -10.39 4.46
C ASN A 426 32.10 -11.67 5.24
N VAL A 427 33.36 -11.95 5.43
CA VAL A 427 33.81 -13.20 6.05
C VAL A 427 33.46 -13.26 7.53
N ASP A 428 33.65 -12.13 8.24
CA ASP A 428 33.54 -12.10 9.71
C ASP A 428 32.12 -11.73 10.20
N GLU A 429 31.31 -11.06 9.40
CA GLU A 429 29.99 -10.58 9.85
C GLU A 429 28.82 -11.14 9.02
N ILE A 430 28.83 -10.96 7.69
CA ILE A 430 27.64 -11.23 6.87
C ILE A 430 27.41 -12.72 6.64
N MET A 431 28.42 -13.46 6.24
CA MET A 431 28.27 -14.89 5.98
C MET A 431 27.98 -15.71 7.25
N PRO A 432 28.67 -15.50 8.41
CA PRO A 432 28.27 -16.14 9.65
C PRO A 432 26.85 -15.80 10.08
N LYS A 433 26.41 -14.54 9.88
CA LYS A 433 25.04 -14.12 10.17
C LYS A 433 24.04 -14.87 9.29
N GLN A 434 24.28 -15.01 7.98
CA GLN A 434 23.40 -15.76 7.07
C GLN A 434 23.32 -17.24 7.44
N THR A 435 24.47 -17.86 7.73
CA THR A 435 24.52 -19.24 8.21
C THR A 435 23.66 -19.40 9.46
N LYS A 436 23.79 -18.48 10.41
CA LYS A 436 23.00 -18.49 11.63
C LYS A 436 21.50 -18.30 11.39
N ILE A 437 21.13 -17.39 10.49
CA ILE A 437 19.71 -17.24 10.07
C ILE A 437 19.19 -18.56 9.52
N ASN A 438 19.94 -19.18 8.60
CA ASN A 438 19.51 -20.42 7.95
C ASN A 438 19.41 -21.59 8.95
N GLU A 439 20.29 -21.68 9.94
CA GLU A 439 20.15 -22.62 11.06
C GLU A 439 18.86 -22.39 11.85
N LEU A 440 18.56 -21.13 12.19
CA LEU A 440 17.39 -20.76 12.99
C LEU A 440 16.06 -20.96 12.27
N ILE A 441 16.02 -20.86 10.93
CA ILE A 441 14.78 -21.07 10.19
C ILE A 441 14.53 -22.53 9.77
N ARG A 442 15.53 -23.42 9.81
CA ARG A 442 15.37 -24.85 9.50
C ARG A 442 14.25 -25.52 10.30
N PRO A 443 14.13 -25.30 11.63
CA PRO A 443 13.06 -25.89 12.43
C PRO A 443 11.64 -25.39 12.10
N LEU A 444 11.51 -24.33 11.30
CA LEU A 444 10.20 -23.84 10.83
C LEU A 444 9.59 -24.74 9.75
N ALA A 445 10.39 -25.60 9.14
CA ALA A 445 9.94 -26.56 8.14
C ALA A 445 9.58 -27.90 8.81
N ASP A 446 8.38 -28.39 8.54
CA ASP A 446 7.87 -29.68 9.02
C ASP A 446 8.03 -30.81 8.00
N GLY A 447 8.58 -30.49 6.81
CA GLY A 447 8.77 -31.43 5.70
C GLY A 447 7.48 -31.83 4.97
N LYS A 448 6.32 -31.37 5.45
CA LYS A 448 5.00 -31.73 4.92
C LYS A 448 4.27 -30.51 4.33
N ASP A 449 3.99 -29.53 5.16
CA ASP A 449 3.27 -28.31 4.77
C ASP A 449 4.19 -27.14 4.55
N VAL A 450 5.31 -27.10 5.25
CA VAL A 450 6.44 -26.20 5.03
C VAL A 450 7.67 -27.05 4.67
N ILE A 451 8.17 -26.90 3.46
CA ILE A 451 9.30 -27.65 2.92
C ILE A 451 10.49 -26.70 2.82
N LEU A 452 11.57 -27.00 3.53
CA LEU A 452 12.82 -26.23 3.41
C LEU A 452 13.49 -26.56 2.07
N VAL A 453 13.88 -25.50 1.35
CA VAL A 453 14.70 -25.61 0.13
C VAL A 453 16.02 -24.89 0.38
N ASP A 454 17.07 -25.66 0.54
CA ASP A 454 18.42 -25.11 0.78
C ASP A 454 19.19 -24.97 -0.53
N LEU A 455 19.20 -23.74 -1.05
CA LEU A 455 19.93 -23.40 -2.27
C LEU A 455 21.39 -22.97 -2.00
N CYS A 456 21.76 -22.73 -0.74
CA CYS A 456 23.10 -22.21 -0.42
C CYS A 456 24.24 -23.05 -0.99
N PRO A 457 24.22 -24.40 -0.93
CA PRO A 457 25.30 -25.21 -1.51
C PRO A 457 25.50 -25.04 -3.01
N LYS A 458 24.48 -24.60 -3.74
CA LYS A 458 24.54 -24.34 -5.18
C LYS A 458 25.06 -22.94 -5.53
N PHE A 459 24.98 -22.02 -4.59
CA PHE A 459 25.38 -20.62 -4.76
C PHE A 459 26.64 -20.26 -3.97
N THR A 460 27.37 -21.29 -3.52
CA THR A 460 28.63 -21.17 -2.77
C THR A 460 29.74 -21.87 -3.56
N ASP A 461 30.87 -21.21 -3.72
CA ASP A 461 32.05 -21.79 -4.39
C ASP A 461 32.79 -22.82 -3.50
N ALA A 462 33.85 -23.41 -4.03
CA ALA A 462 34.63 -24.42 -3.33
C ALA A 462 35.30 -23.89 -2.03
N GLU A 463 35.41 -22.59 -1.88
CA GLU A 463 36.02 -21.92 -0.70
C GLU A 463 34.96 -21.50 0.33
N GLY A 464 33.68 -21.85 0.08
CA GLY A 464 32.55 -21.48 0.95
C GLY A 464 32.09 -20.03 0.80
N LEU A 465 32.49 -19.34 -0.26
CA LEU A 465 32.14 -17.96 -0.56
C LEU A 465 31.03 -17.89 -1.61
N PRO A 466 30.27 -16.77 -1.72
CA PRO A 466 29.27 -16.59 -2.76
C PRO A 466 29.85 -16.81 -4.15
N ASP A 467 29.21 -17.67 -4.95
CA ASP A 467 29.63 -17.94 -6.32
C ASP A 467 29.23 -16.76 -7.23
N VAL A 468 30.21 -15.95 -7.61
CA VAL A 468 30.00 -14.77 -8.47
C VAL A 468 29.67 -15.12 -9.91
N THR A 469 29.89 -16.36 -10.34
CA THR A 469 29.44 -16.82 -11.66
C THR A 469 27.94 -16.98 -11.72
N LEU A 470 27.30 -17.20 -10.57
CA LEU A 470 25.84 -17.34 -10.43
C LEU A 470 25.19 -16.09 -9.80
N LEU A 471 25.93 -15.37 -8.93
CA LEU A 471 25.49 -14.16 -8.24
C LEU A 471 26.20 -12.93 -8.83
N GLY A 472 25.72 -12.44 -9.97
CA GLY A 472 26.44 -11.50 -10.82
C GLY A 472 26.84 -10.17 -10.19
N ASP A 473 26.14 -9.71 -9.14
CA ASP A 473 26.50 -8.54 -8.34
C ASP A 473 26.82 -8.90 -6.87
N GLY A 474 27.09 -10.17 -6.63
CA GLY A 474 27.36 -10.71 -5.31
C GLY A 474 26.12 -10.95 -4.44
N THR A 475 24.92 -10.63 -4.93
CA THR A 475 23.67 -10.79 -4.15
C THR A 475 22.55 -11.41 -4.98
N HIS A 476 22.40 -10.96 -6.22
CA HIS A 476 21.28 -11.36 -7.07
C HIS A 476 21.73 -12.41 -8.08
N PRO A 477 20.99 -13.53 -8.19
CA PRO A 477 21.25 -14.49 -9.26
C PRO A 477 21.21 -13.82 -10.64
N ASN A 478 22.19 -14.15 -11.47
CA ASN A 478 22.15 -13.84 -12.88
C ASN A 478 21.28 -14.88 -13.62
N GLU A 479 21.30 -14.91 -14.94
CA GLU A 479 20.50 -15.83 -15.74
C GLU A 479 20.83 -17.30 -15.40
N ASP A 480 22.11 -17.67 -15.31
CA ASP A 480 22.55 -19.02 -14.95
C ASP A 480 22.17 -19.38 -13.52
N GLY A 481 22.30 -18.45 -12.57
CA GLY A 481 21.84 -18.64 -11.20
C GLY A 481 20.33 -18.92 -11.12
N TYR A 482 19.53 -18.24 -11.91
CA TYR A 482 18.08 -18.54 -11.98
C TYR A 482 17.80 -19.88 -12.65
N ARG A 483 18.61 -20.34 -13.60
CA ARG A 483 18.50 -21.71 -14.15
C ARG A 483 18.78 -22.76 -13.10
N VAL A 484 19.88 -22.59 -12.34
CA VAL A 484 20.23 -23.49 -11.21
C VAL A 484 19.08 -23.53 -10.20
N TRP A 485 18.53 -22.36 -9.82
CA TRP A 485 17.39 -22.33 -8.93
C TRP A 485 16.16 -23.06 -9.49
N ALA A 486 15.80 -22.80 -10.75
CA ALA A 486 14.67 -23.45 -11.38
C ALA A 486 14.82 -24.98 -11.38
N ASP A 487 15.99 -25.49 -11.73
CA ASP A 487 16.25 -26.92 -11.82
C ASP A 487 16.14 -27.61 -10.46
N GLU A 488 16.53 -26.94 -9.36
CA GLU A 488 16.35 -27.47 -8.01
C GLU A 488 14.89 -27.50 -7.54
N VAL A 489 14.06 -26.55 -7.95
CA VAL A 489 12.66 -26.46 -7.44
C VAL A 489 11.61 -27.12 -8.34
N LEU A 490 11.87 -27.28 -9.63
CA LEU A 490 10.90 -27.86 -10.56
C LEU A 490 10.44 -29.28 -10.16
N PRO A 491 11.28 -30.18 -9.64
CA PRO A 491 10.82 -31.47 -9.15
C PRO A 491 9.77 -31.35 -8.02
N LEU A 492 9.94 -30.36 -7.12
CA LEU A 492 8.97 -30.09 -6.05
C LEU A 492 7.68 -29.54 -6.62
N TYR A 493 7.75 -28.64 -7.63
CA TYR A 493 6.58 -28.11 -8.31
C TYR A 493 5.75 -29.24 -8.96
N ARG A 494 6.40 -30.12 -9.71
CA ARG A 494 5.75 -31.27 -10.32
C ARG A 494 5.07 -32.17 -9.28
N LYS A 495 5.78 -32.46 -8.18
CA LYS A 495 5.24 -33.28 -7.08
C LYS A 495 4.01 -32.64 -6.42
N ILE A 496 4.06 -31.33 -6.14
CA ILE A 496 2.99 -30.63 -5.40
C ILE A 496 1.81 -30.32 -6.31
N LEU A 497 2.07 -29.87 -7.54
CA LEU A 497 1.03 -29.46 -8.47
C LEU A 497 0.48 -30.59 -9.32
N GLY A 498 1.20 -31.73 -9.41
CA GLY A 498 0.76 -32.93 -10.13
C GLY A 498 0.93 -32.83 -11.65
N ARG A 499 1.83 -31.96 -12.12
CA ARG A 499 2.09 -31.74 -13.56
C ARG A 499 3.45 -31.12 -13.83
#